data_93b9a499af95798bbdf92f487b7ea5a2
#
_entry.id   93b9a499af95798bbdf92f487b7ea5a2
#
_cell.length_a   1.000
_cell.length_b   1.000
_cell.length_c   1.000
_cell.angle_alpha   90.00
_cell.angle_beta   90.00
_cell.angle_gamma   90.00
#
_symmetry.space_group_name_H-M   'P 1'
#
loop_
_entity.id
_entity.type
_entity.pdbx_description
1 polymer ?
#
loop_
_entity_poly.entity_id
_entity_poly.type
_entity_poly.pdbx_seq_one_letter_code
_entity_poly.pdbx_strand_id
1 'polypeptide(L)'
;MSIKVDAPTDFAPTEQLLWVNKQCLGDIKDARKEGVREGMIDKKPPYYLYVRQRGKLSKRKESTLNPQYMKIGTISSPTNYEYITGGDWETVVDASLDALSMLRRIAPTKTGNYVSAMSLYINGRLTTINGLKKQNDTEGAVVTLTNFVEYATALEHGFYVGRYDNGRYKGEGIFLQVTRLLRKIYGNKISLRFSFISTFGGTQPSIEIAASGVFAGNDSKPKSGSSRRGRK
;
A
#
# COMPACT_ATOMS: atom_id res chain seq x y z
N MET A 1 16.37 -3.60 -13.06
CA MET A 1 17.59 -3.15 -13.77
C MET A 1 18.68 -2.96 -12.73
N SER A 2 19.81 -3.67 -12.83
CA SER A 2 20.95 -3.51 -11.93
C SER A 2 22.01 -2.70 -12.68
N ILE A 3 22.32 -1.51 -12.18
CA ILE A 3 23.31 -0.62 -12.80
C ILE A 3 24.64 -0.88 -12.12
N LYS A 4 25.62 -1.44 -12.86
CA LYS A 4 27.02 -1.46 -12.47
C LYS A 4 27.70 -0.22 -13.05
N VAL A 5 28.22 0.61 -12.18
CA VAL A 5 29.01 1.78 -12.58
C VAL A 5 30.39 1.63 -11.98
N ASP A 6 31.40 1.44 -12.82
CA ASP A 6 32.79 1.40 -12.41
C ASP A 6 33.33 2.84 -12.38
N ALA A 7 33.72 3.30 -11.20
CA ALA A 7 34.30 4.65 -11.04
C ALA A 7 35.75 4.69 -11.53
N PRO A 8 36.18 5.80 -12.12
CA PRO A 8 37.61 6.00 -12.45
C PRO A 8 38.50 5.90 -11.20
N THR A 9 39.62 5.22 -11.33
CA THR A 9 40.56 4.94 -10.21
C THR A 9 41.35 6.15 -9.76
N ASP A 10 41.35 7.24 -10.55
CA ASP A 10 42.22 8.40 -10.36
C ASP A 10 41.67 9.46 -9.40
N PHE A 11 40.46 9.26 -8.88
CA PHE A 11 39.80 10.17 -7.95
C PHE A 11 39.99 9.75 -6.49
N ALA A 12 40.03 10.74 -5.59
CA ALA A 12 39.91 10.45 -4.15
C ALA A 12 38.61 9.69 -3.84
N PRO A 13 38.55 8.83 -2.79
CA PRO A 13 37.39 7.99 -2.51
C PRO A 13 36.08 8.74 -2.40
N THR A 14 36.07 9.96 -1.88
CA THR A 14 34.89 10.82 -1.78
C THR A 14 34.44 11.36 -3.14
N GLU A 15 35.38 11.67 -4.01
CA GLU A 15 35.12 12.13 -5.38
C GLU A 15 34.60 10.99 -6.25
N GLN A 16 35.20 9.79 -6.11
CA GLN A 16 34.69 8.58 -6.76
C GLN A 16 33.22 8.31 -6.37
N LEU A 17 32.90 8.39 -5.09
CA LEU A 17 31.53 8.20 -4.62
C LEU A 17 30.58 9.25 -5.19
N LEU A 18 31.00 10.52 -5.23
CA LEU A 18 30.20 11.59 -5.80
C LEU A 18 30.00 11.41 -7.31
N TRP A 19 31.05 10.98 -8.03
CA TRP A 19 30.97 10.67 -9.45
C TRP A 19 29.98 9.54 -9.73
N VAL A 20 30.09 8.41 -9.02
CA VAL A 20 29.16 7.27 -9.12
C VAL A 20 27.73 7.69 -8.81
N ASN A 21 27.52 8.49 -7.77
CA ASN A 21 26.21 9.02 -7.43
C ASN A 21 25.60 9.91 -8.53
N LYS A 22 26.42 10.72 -9.19
CA LYS A 22 25.98 11.54 -10.33
C LYS A 22 25.57 10.68 -11.52
N GLN A 23 26.34 9.63 -11.84
CA GLN A 23 25.99 8.69 -12.89
C GLN A 23 24.68 7.97 -12.58
N CYS A 24 24.55 7.39 -11.39
CA CYS A 24 23.29 6.75 -10.95
C CYS A 24 22.08 7.69 -11.04
N LEU A 25 22.24 8.96 -10.68
CA LEU A 25 21.15 9.95 -10.81
C LEU A 25 20.83 10.24 -12.29
N GLY A 26 21.82 10.24 -13.17
CA GLY A 26 21.64 10.32 -14.62
C GLY A 26 20.80 9.17 -15.14
N ASP A 27 21.21 7.93 -14.82
CA ASP A 27 20.53 6.71 -15.25
C ASP A 27 19.08 6.63 -14.71
N ILE A 28 18.85 7.06 -13.47
CA ILE A 28 17.51 7.18 -12.90
C ILE A 28 16.63 8.13 -13.72
N LYS A 29 17.18 9.29 -14.11
CA LYS A 29 16.43 10.27 -14.92
C LYS A 29 16.19 9.78 -16.34
N ASP A 30 17.12 9.03 -16.92
CA ASP A 30 16.96 8.48 -18.26
C ASP A 30 15.96 7.32 -18.27
N ALA A 31 16.00 6.45 -17.28
CA ALA A 31 14.97 5.42 -17.07
C ALA A 31 13.55 6.05 -16.91
N ARG A 32 13.44 7.20 -16.22
CA ARG A 32 12.17 7.93 -16.16
C ARG A 32 11.73 8.43 -17.53
N LYS A 33 12.65 9.06 -18.31
CA LYS A 33 12.30 9.59 -19.64
C LYS A 33 11.80 8.46 -20.55
N GLU A 34 12.45 7.31 -20.48
CA GLU A 34 12.06 6.14 -21.23
C GLU A 34 10.70 5.61 -20.78
N GLY A 35 10.48 5.43 -19.48
CA GLY A 35 9.19 5.00 -18.95
C GLY A 35 8.05 5.97 -19.25
N VAL A 36 8.31 7.29 -19.31
CA VAL A 36 7.33 8.28 -19.79
C VAL A 36 7.06 8.14 -21.28
N ARG A 37 8.08 7.87 -22.09
CA ARG A 37 7.94 7.65 -23.54
C ARG A 37 7.09 6.41 -23.84
N GLU A 38 7.30 5.36 -23.06
CA GLU A 38 6.59 4.08 -23.19
C GLU A 38 5.20 4.07 -22.53
N GLY A 39 4.84 5.16 -21.85
CA GLY A 39 3.56 5.27 -21.15
C GLY A 39 3.48 4.53 -19.81
N MET A 40 4.60 3.99 -19.32
CA MET A 40 4.67 3.30 -18.02
C MET A 40 4.72 4.27 -16.83
N ILE A 41 5.10 5.52 -17.07
CA ILE A 41 5.21 6.58 -16.06
C ILE A 41 4.41 7.79 -16.54
N ASP A 42 3.65 8.41 -15.64
CA ASP A 42 2.90 9.62 -15.95
C ASP A 42 3.78 10.75 -16.50
N LYS A 43 3.25 11.49 -17.49
CA LYS A 43 3.97 12.64 -18.09
C LYS A 43 4.14 13.84 -17.16
N LYS A 44 3.37 13.88 -16.07
CA LYS A 44 3.33 15.04 -15.17
C LYS A 44 4.10 14.80 -13.87
N PRO A 45 5.02 15.69 -13.46
CA PRO A 45 5.65 15.66 -12.15
C PRO A 45 4.59 15.93 -11.04
N PRO A 46 4.87 15.54 -9.77
CA PRO A 46 6.14 15.04 -9.27
C PRO A 46 6.32 13.54 -9.50
N TYR A 47 7.55 13.15 -9.88
CA TYR A 47 7.90 11.74 -10.02
C TYR A 47 8.34 11.16 -8.68
N TYR A 48 7.90 9.94 -8.41
CA TYR A 48 8.27 9.20 -7.21
C TYR A 48 8.96 7.90 -7.59
N LEU A 49 9.87 7.45 -6.74
CA LEU A 49 10.53 6.16 -6.89
C LEU A 49 10.59 5.44 -5.54
N TYR A 50 10.65 4.12 -5.61
CA TYR A 50 11.00 3.29 -4.49
C TYR A 50 12.52 3.13 -4.45
N VAL A 51 13.08 3.33 -3.25
CA VAL A 51 14.49 3.06 -2.97
C VAL A 51 14.52 1.89 -1.99
N ARG A 52 15.06 0.77 -2.44
CA ARG A 52 15.30 -0.40 -1.60
C ARG A 52 16.75 -0.38 -1.13
N GLN A 53 16.95 -0.25 0.16
CA GLN A 53 18.27 -0.24 0.78
C GLN A 53 18.28 -1.18 1.98
N ARG A 54 19.21 -2.15 2.03
CA ARG A 54 19.31 -3.17 3.09
C ARG A 54 17.96 -3.86 3.36
N GLY A 55 17.25 -4.24 2.31
CA GLY A 55 15.93 -4.85 2.38
C GLY A 55 14.77 -3.91 2.73
N LYS A 56 15.04 -2.69 3.20
CA LYS A 56 14.03 -1.71 3.58
C LYS A 56 13.64 -0.87 2.36
N LEU A 57 12.34 -0.83 2.06
CA LEU A 57 11.78 -0.04 0.98
C LEU A 57 11.32 1.32 1.50
N SER A 58 11.64 2.39 0.78
CA SER A 58 11.18 3.75 1.09
C SER A 58 10.76 4.48 -0.17
N LYS A 59 9.63 5.21 -0.13
CA LYS A 59 9.18 6.09 -1.21
C LYS A 59 9.94 7.40 -1.14
N ARG A 60 10.49 7.85 -2.25
CA ARG A 60 11.18 9.13 -2.34
C ARG A 60 10.73 9.90 -3.58
N LYS A 61 10.73 11.22 -3.47
CA LYS A 61 10.52 12.12 -4.61
C LYS A 61 11.81 12.27 -5.39
N GLU A 62 11.81 12.09 -6.72
CA GLU A 62 13.01 12.20 -7.55
C GLU A 62 13.76 13.52 -7.33
N SER A 63 13.02 14.63 -7.25
CA SER A 63 13.61 15.96 -7.05
C SER A 63 14.35 16.15 -5.72
N THR A 64 14.18 15.23 -4.75
CA THR A 64 14.90 15.26 -3.46
C THR A 64 16.18 14.42 -3.49
N LEU A 65 16.46 13.72 -4.58
CA LEU A 65 17.71 12.98 -4.73
C LEU A 65 18.86 13.97 -4.97
N ASN A 66 19.84 13.94 -4.09
CA ASN A 66 21.05 14.74 -4.20
C ASN A 66 22.26 13.80 -4.26
N PRO A 67 23.13 13.90 -5.29
CA PRO A 67 24.32 13.06 -5.42
C PRO A 67 25.23 13.04 -4.19
N GLN A 68 25.30 14.14 -3.43
CA GLN A 68 26.12 14.24 -2.22
C GLN A 68 25.60 13.34 -1.08
N TYR A 69 24.29 13.02 -1.09
CA TYR A 69 23.63 12.28 0.01
C TYR A 69 23.04 10.94 -0.46
N MET A 70 23.26 10.58 -1.72
CA MET A 70 22.83 9.27 -2.21
C MET A 70 23.67 8.18 -1.55
N LYS A 71 23.00 7.10 -1.14
CA LYS A 71 23.68 5.93 -0.60
C LYS A 71 23.57 4.82 -1.63
N ILE A 72 24.72 4.50 -2.23
CA ILE A 72 24.86 3.33 -3.09
C ILE A 72 25.11 2.13 -2.19
N GLY A 73 24.44 1.02 -2.49
CA GLY A 73 24.65 -0.23 -1.78
C GLY A 73 25.96 -0.90 -2.16
N THR A 74 26.34 -1.90 -1.40
CA THR A 74 27.43 -2.82 -1.70
C THR A 74 26.91 -4.02 -2.50
N ILE A 75 27.80 -4.87 -3.03
CA ILE A 75 27.44 -6.10 -3.76
C ILE A 75 26.53 -7.00 -2.89
N SER A 76 26.80 -7.09 -1.58
CA SER A 76 26.03 -7.89 -0.62
C SER A 76 24.70 -7.23 -0.20
N SER A 77 24.53 -5.92 -0.40
CA SER A 77 23.34 -5.16 -0.03
C SER A 77 23.13 -4.00 -1.02
N PRO A 78 22.75 -4.29 -2.26
CA PRO A 78 22.60 -3.26 -3.30
C PRO A 78 21.46 -2.32 -2.96
N THR A 79 21.58 -1.06 -3.38
CA THR A 79 20.48 -0.09 -3.39
C THR A 79 19.83 -0.09 -4.77
N ASN A 80 18.56 -0.42 -4.83
CA ASN A 80 17.78 -0.41 -6.06
C ASN A 80 16.85 0.81 -6.07
N TYR A 81 16.72 1.42 -7.24
CA TYR A 81 15.79 2.51 -7.51
C TYR A 81 14.75 2.01 -8.52
N GLU A 82 13.48 2.13 -8.18
CA GLU A 82 12.38 1.69 -9.03
C GLU A 82 11.34 2.81 -9.07
N TYR A 83 10.93 3.25 -10.27
CA TYR A 83 9.84 4.21 -10.38
C TYR A 83 8.53 3.56 -9.93
N ILE A 84 7.77 4.35 -9.19
CA ILE A 84 6.40 3.99 -8.89
C ILE A 84 5.63 4.27 -10.17
N THR A 85 5.46 3.25 -10.97
CA THR A 85 4.40 3.21 -11.96
C THR A 85 3.11 3.24 -11.17
N GLY A 86 2.22 4.16 -11.47
CA GLY A 86 0.93 4.26 -10.80
C GLY A 86 0.36 2.87 -10.71
N GLY A 87 0.02 2.45 -9.48
CA GLY A 87 -0.45 1.08 -9.25
C GLY A 87 -1.58 0.84 -10.22
N ASP A 88 -1.32 -0.10 -11.10
CA ASP A 88 -2.19 -0.54 -12.15
C ASP A 88 -3.57 -0.80 -11.55
N TRP A 89 -4.61 -0.23 -12.14
CA TRP A 89 -5.99 -0.48 -11.69
C TRP A 89 -6.30 -1.97 -11.64
N GLU A 90 -5.72 -2.74 -12.53
CA GLU A 90 -5.78 -4.19 -12.56
C GLU A 90 -5.26 -4.79 -11.25
N THR A 91 -4.14 -4.29 -10.73
CA THR A 91 -3.62 -4.69 -9.40
C THR A 91 -4.58 -4.32 -8.26
N VAL A 92 -5.28 -3.18 -8.34
CA VAL A 92 -6.32 -2.79 -7.37
C VAL A 92 -7.53 -3.72 -7.45
N VAL A 93 -7.94 -4.09 -8.66
CA VAL A 93 -9.02 -5.05 -8.91
C VAL A 93 -8.65 -6.41 -8.33
N ASP A 94 -7.46 -6.93 -8.62
CA ASP A 94 -6.98 -8.22 -8.12
C ASP A 94 -6.90 -8.23 -6.59
N ALA A 95 -6.33 -7.19 -6.00
CA ALA A 95 -6.27 -7.05 -4.55
C ALA A 95 -7.67 -6.98 -3.91
N SER A 96 -8.64 -6.37 -4.58
CA SER A 96 -10.02 -6.29 -4.10
C SER A 96 -10.73 -7.64 -4.17
N LEU A 97 -10.47 -8.43 -5.21
CA LEU A 97 -10.98 -9.79 -5.36
C LEU A 97 -10.37 -10.72 -4.31
N ASP A 98 -9.08 -10.63 -4.10
CA ASP A 98 -8.38 -11.38 -3.06
C ASP A 98 -8.87 -11.01 -1.67
N ALA A 99 -9.06 -9.70 -1.39
CA ALA A 99 -9.65 -9.23 -0.14
C ALA A 99 -11.02 -9.86 0.11
N LEU A 100 -11.91 -9.81 -0.89
CA LEU A 100 -13.25 -10.39 -0.79
C LEU A 100 -13.22 -11.90 -0.57
N SER A 101 -12.33 -12.60 -1.27
CA SER A 101 -12.12 -14.05 -1.11
C SER A 101 -11.62 -14.38 0.30
N MET A 102 -10.63 -13.65 0.80
CA MET A 102 -10.08 -13.84 2.14
C MET A 102 -11.11 -13.51 3.23
N LEU A 103 -11.85 -12.42 3.09
CA LEU A 103 -12.94 -12.05 4.00
C LEU A 103 -13.98 -13.19 4.10
N ARG A 104 -14.40 -13.75 2.95
CA ARG A 104 -15.35 -14.87 2.91
C ARG A 104 -14.80 -16.14 3.57
N ARG A 105 -13.49 -16.40 3.44
CA ARG A 105 -12.85 -17.59 4.05
C ARG A 105 -12.71 -17.49 5.56
N ILE A 106 -12.47 -16.28 6.09
CA ILE A 106 -12.27 -16.05 7.53
C ILE A 106 -13.60 -15.78 8.23
N ALA A 107 -14.60 -15.28 7.51
CA ALA A 107 -15.90 -14.91 8.02
C ALA A 107 -16.61 -16.06 8.74
N PRO A 108 -17.41 -15.77 9.79
CA PRO A 108 -18.27 -16.75 10.41
C PRO A 108 -19.32 -17.26 9.40
N THR A 109 -19.45 -18.59 9.29
CA THR A 109 -20.30 -19.21 8.27
C THR A 109 -21.65 -19.74 8.81
N LYS A 110 -21.86 -19.70 10.13
CA LYS A 110 -23.01 -20.34 10.79
C LYS A 110 -24.38 -19.96 10.19
N THR A 111 -24.59 -18.69 9.85
CA THR A 111 -25.84 -18.20 9.25
C THR A 111 -25.68 -17.71 7.82
N GLY A 112 -24.46 -17.55 7.33
CA GLY A 112 -24.17 -16.94 6.04
C GLY A 112 -24.38 -15.42 5.97
N ASN A 113 -25.07 -14.81 6.96
CA ASN A 113 -25.42 -13.38 6.96
C ASN A 113 -24.19 -12.48 6.85
N TYR A 114 -23.11 -12.82 7.54
CA TYR A 114 -21.89 -12.02 7.48
C TYR A 114 -21.29 -11.97 6.07
N VAL A 115 -21.27 -13.11 5.38
CA VAL A 115 -20.72 -13.22 4.02
C VAL A 115 -21.62 -12.50 3.02
N SER A 116 -22.94 -12.62 3.14
CA SER A 116 -23.90 -12.00 2.22
C SER A 116 -24.00 -10.48 2.35
N ALA A 117 -23.66 -9.94 3.51
CA ALA A 117 -23.71 -8.50 3.77
C ALA A 117 -22.42 -7.75 3.39
N MET A 118 -21.43 -8.45 2.83
CA MET A 118 -20.22 -7.79 2.31
C MET A 118 -20.56 -6.95 1.09
N SER A 119 -20.17 -5.69 1.14
CA SER A 119 -20.47 -4.71 0.11
C SER A 119 -19.20 -4.08 -0.44
N LEU A 120 -19.21 -3.79 -1.74
CA LEU A 120 -18.10 -3.23 -2.50
C LEU A 120 -18.49 -1.85 -3.03
N TYR A 121 -17.62 -0.88 -2.84
CA TYR A 121 -17.84 0.50 -3.29
C TYR A 121 -16.63 0.98 -4.10
N ILE A 122 -16.88 1.86 -5.08
CA ILE A 122 -15.85 2.68 -5.74
C ILE A 122 -16.20 4.14 -5.46
N ASN A 123 -15.29 4.88 -4.84
CA ASN A 123 -15.49 6.30 -4.50
C ASN A 123 -16.84 6.55 -3.79
N GLY A 124 -17.21 5.67 -2.87
CA GLY A 124 -18.46 5.73 -2.11
C GLY A 124 -19.72 5.28 -2.87
N ARG A 125 -19.62 4.85 -4.13
CA ARG A 125 -20.75 4.31 -4.91
C ARG A 125 -20.75 2.79 -4.86
N LEU A 126 -21.88 2.18 -4.50
CA LEU A 126 -22.06 0.73 -4.49
C LEU A 126 -21.76 0.16 -5.89
N THR A 127 -21.00 -0.90 -5.93
CA THR A 127 -20.62 -1.55 -7.19
C THR A 127 -20.62 -3.08 -7.05
N THR A 128 -20.39 -3.74 -8.18
CA THR A 128 -20.20 -5.19 -8.27
C THR A 128 -18.78 -5.48 -8.76
N ILE A 129 -18.34 -6.74 -8.67
CA ILE A 129 -17.08 -7.20 -9.25
C ILE A 129 -16.96 -6.82 -10.73
N ASN A 130 -18.05 -7.01 -11.48
CA ASN A 130 -18.07 -6.65 -12.91
C ASN A 130 -18.01 -5.13 -13.12
N GLY A 131 -18.63 -4.34 -12.25
CA GLY A 131 -18.52 -2.88 -12.24
C GLY A 131 -17.09 -2.42 -11.96
N LEU A 132 -16.42 -3.07 -11.02
CA LEU A 132 -15.03 -2.81 -10.70
C LEU A 132 -14.09 -3.04 -11.90
N LYS A 133 -14.28 -4.17 -12.63
CA LYS A 133 -13.50 -4.50 -13.83
C LYS A 133 -13.75 -3.57 -15.01
N LYS A 134 -14.92 -2.96 -15.08
CA LYS A 134 -15.33 -2.07 -16.19
C LYS A 134 -15.09 -0.59 -15.91
N GLN A 135 -14.47 -0.26 -14.78
CA GLN A 135 -14.19 1.12 -14.40
C GLN A 135 -13.19 1.77 -15.36
N ASN A 136 -13.58 2.86 -16.01
CA ASN A 136 -12.74 3.60 -16.95
C ASN A 136 -11.98 4.76 -16.29
N ASP A 137 -12.60 5.41 -15.28
CA ASP A 137 -11.97 6.49 -14.52
C ASP A 137 -11.38 5.90 -13.24
N THR A 138 -10.09 5.63 -13.29
CA THR A 138 -9.35 4.92 -12.25
C THR A 138 -8.35 5.81 -11.52
N GLU A 139 -8.14 7.05 -11.98
CA GLU A 139 -7.23 7.99 -11.36
C GLU A 139 -7.74 8.40 -9.96
N GLY A 140 -6.96 8.08 -8.94
CA GLY A 140 -7.33 8.36 -7.55
C GLY A 140 -8.51 7.54 -7.02
N ALA A 141 -9.01 6.57 -7.79
CA ALA A 141 -10.14 5.75 -7.37
C ALA A 141 -9.81 4.90 -6.15
N VAL A 142 -10.75 4.86 -5.21
CA VAL A 142 -10.66 4.09 -3.96
C VAL A 142 -11.75 3.02 -3.96
N VAL A 143 -11.32 1.77 -3.85
CA VAL A 143 -12.22 0.63 -3.61
C VAL A 143 -12.38 0.44 -2.12
N THR A 144 -13.62 0.40 -1.63
CA THR A 144 -13.93 0.16 -0.22
C THR A 144 -14.74 -1.12 -0.08
N LEU A 145 -14.21 -2.06 0.69
CA LEU A 145 -14.96 -3.24 1.15
C LEU A 145 -15.42 -3.01 2.58
N THR A 146 -16.66 -3.30 2.86
CA THR A 146 -17.25 -3.17 4.20
C THR A 146 -18.31 -4.24 4.45
N ASN A 147 -18.78 -4.33 5.69
CA ASN A 147 -19.85 -5.25 6.08
C ASN A 147 -20.88 -4.52 6.95
N PHE A 148 -22.16 -4.61 6.59
CA PHE A 148 -23.25 -3.87 7.24
C PHE A 148 -24.01 -4.66 8.28
N VAL A 149 -23.57 -5.86 8.65
CA VAL A 149 -24.24 -6.54 9.78
C VAL A 149 -23.95 -5.80 11.09
N GLU A 150 -24.95 -5.68 11.94
CA GLU A 150 -24.86 -4.94 13.21
C GLU A 150 -23.70 -5.41 14.10
N TYR A 151 -23.38 -6.69 14.06
CA TYR A 151 -22.31 -7.28 14.88
C TYR A 151 -20.93 -7.27 14.20
N ALA A 152 -20.77 -6.68 13.01
CA ALA A 152 -19.49 -6.66 12.30
C ALA A 152 -18.40 -5.95 13.10
N THR A 153 -18.71 -4.80 13.67
CA THR A 153 -17.78 -4.04 14.54
C THR A 153 -17.43 -4.82 15.80
N ALA A 154 -18.39 -5.52 16.40
CA ALA A 154 -18.13 -6.34 17.57
C ALA A 154 -17.21 -7.53 17.26
N LEU A 155 -17.38 -8.17 16.09
CA LEU A 155 -16.46 -9.21 15.61
C LEU A 155 -15.05 -8.65 15.35
N GLU A 156 -14.96 -7.43 14.81
CA GLU A 156 -13.66 -6.78 14.56
C GLU A 156 -12.91 -6.48 15.87
N HIS A 157 -13.63 -6.19 16.95
CA HIS A 157 -13.05 -6.02 18.29
C HIS A 157 -12.88 -7.34 19.09
N GLY A 158 -13.16 -8.48 18.48
CA GLY A 158 -12.98 -9.78 19.12
C GLY A 158 -14.05 -10.18 20.14
N PHE A 159 -15.18 -9.45 20.27
CA PHE A 159 -16.19 -9.71 21.30
C PHE A 159 -16.95 -11.05 21.15
N TYR A 160 -16.90 -11.69 19.99
CA TYR A 160 -17.60 -12.94 19.71
C TYR A 160 -16.67 -14.14 19.52
N VAL A 161 -15.46 -14.06 20.05
CA VAL A 161 -14.50 -15.17 20.05
C VAL A 161 -15.14 -16.37 20.76
N GLY A 162 -15.16 -17.51 20.10
CA GLY A 162 -15.73 -18.76 20.62
C GLY A 162 -17.22 -19.01 20.31
N ARG A 163 -18.05 -17.99 20.01
CA ARG A 163 -19.44 -18.22 19.58
C ARG A 163 -19.59 -18.54 18.09
N TYR A 164 -18.66 -18.05 17.28
CA TYR A 164 -18.66 -18.19 15.82
C TYR A 164 -17.39 -18.88 15.33
N ASP A 165 -16.66 -19.50 16.25
CA ASP A 165 -15.35 -20.08 15.96
C ASP A 165 -15.51 -21.45 15.30
N ASN A 166 -15.19 -21.49 13.99
CA ASN A 166 -14.96 -22.73 13.27
C ASN A 166 -13.48 -23.18 13.43
N GLY A 167 -12.79 -22.76 14.47
CA GLY A 167 -11.35 -22.94 14.65
C GLY A 167 -10.48 -22.01 13.78
N ARG A 168 -11.10 -21.11 13.02
CA ARG A 168 -10.41 -20.20 12.08
C ARG A 168 -10.30 -18.77 12.58
N TYR A 169 -11.21 -18.35 13.46
CA TYR A 169 -11.22 -17.00 14.03
C TYR A 169 -10.41 -16.95 15.32
N LYS A 170 -9.29 -16.23 15.30
CA LYS A 170 -8.34 -16.17 16.44
C LYS A 170 -8.54 -14.95 17.34
N GLY A 171 -9.67 -14.28 17.30
CA GLY A 171 -9.94 -13.09 18.12
C GLY A 171 -9.32 -11.80 17.62
N GLU A 172 -8.58 -11.82 16.52
CA GLU A 172 -8.15 -10.61 15.81
C GLU A 172 -9.24 -10.22 14.81
N GLY A 173 -9.46 -8.91 14.61
CA GLY A 173 -10.43 -8.40 13.65
C GLY A 173 -10.31 -9.01 12.26
N ILE A 174 -11.44 -9.37 11.66
CA ILE A 174 -11.48 -10.06 10.36
C ILE A 174 -10.90 -9.18 9.25
N PHE A 175 -11.35 -7.91 9.19
CA PHE A 175 -10.87 -6.94 8.20
C PHE A 175 -9.40 -6.56 8.42
N LEU A 176 -9.00 -6.43 9.70
CA LEU A 176 -7.61 -6.15 10.05
C LEU A 176 -6.67 -7.28 9.63
N GLN A 177 -7.06 -8.55 9.85
CA GLN A 177 -6.29 -9.71 9.41
C GLN A 177 -6.10 -9.71 7.89
N VAL A 178 -7.20 -9.50 7.13
CA VAL A 178 -7.16 -9.46 5.67
C VAL A 178 -6.27 -8.30 5.20
N THR A 179 -6.38 -7.12 5.80
CA THR A 179 -5.50 -5.99 5.47
C THR A 179 -4.02 -6.32 5.66
N ARG A 180 -3.67 -7.02 6.75
CA ARG A 180 -2.29 -7.48 7.00
C ARG A 180 -1.81 -8.49 5.97
N LEU A 181 -2.68 -9.43 5.54
CA LEU A 181 -2.36 -10.42 4.51
C LEU A 181 -2.16 -9.75 3.15
N LEU A 182 -3.04 -8.85 2.75
CA LEU A 182 -2.91 -8.09 1.50
C LEU A 182 -1.62 -7.26 1.47
N ARG A 183 -1.23 -6.63 2.59
CA ARG A 183 0.06 -5.93 2.68
C ARG A 183 1.26 -6.85 2.44
N LYS A 184 1.18 -8.10 2.87
CA LYS A 184 2.24 -9.09 2.60
C LYS A 184 2.30 -9.51 1.13
N ILE A 185 1.15 -9.63 0.47
CA ILE A 185 1.04 -10.10 -0.92
C ILE A 185 1.40 -8.98 -1.89
N TYR A 186 0.77 -7.82 -1.74
CA TYR A 186 0.87 -6.72 -2.70
C TYR A 186 1.95 -5.69 -2.34
N GLY A 187 2.37 -5.64 -1.06
CA GLY A 187 3.42 -4.73 -0.61
C GLY A 187 3.08 -3.28 -0.91
N ASN A 188 3.94 -2.63 -1.69
CA ASN A 188 3.79 -1.23 -2.05
C ASN A 188 3.17 -1.01 -3.45
N LYS A 189 2.70 -2.08 -4.11
CA LYS A 189 2.01 -1.97 -5.40
C LYS A 189 0.66 -1.28 -5.28
N ILE A 190 0.06 -1.35 -4.09
CA ILE A 190 -1.22 -0.72 -3.76
C ILE A 190 -1.12 0.06 -2.46
N SER A 191 -2.02 1.03 -2.30
CA SER A 191 -2.27 1.70 -1.03
C SER A 191 -3.39 0.97 -0.29
N LEU A 192 -3.16 0.61 0.98
CA LEU A 192 -4.12 -0.12 1.82
C LEU A 192 -4.37 0.62 3.13
N ARG A 193 -5.63 0.81 3.46
CA ARG A 193 -6.04 1.37 4.75
C ARG A 193 -7.16 0.52 5.36
N PHE A 194 -6.98 0.12 6.63
CA PHE A 194 -8.07 -0.36 7.47
C PHE A 194 -8.65 0.82 8.23
N SER A 195 -9.97 0.94 8.24
CA SER A 195 -10.69 2.01 8.95
C SER A 195 -12.06 1.54 9.41
N PHE A 196 -12.70 2.36 10.23
CA PHE A 196 -14.12 2.24 10.51
C PHE A 196 -14.84 3.40 9.82
N ILE A 197 -15.85 3.07 9.02
CA ILE A 197 -16.70 4.05 8.34
C ILE A 197 -17.99 4.25 9.11
N SER A 198 -18.42 5.51 9.25
CA SER A 198 -19.71 5.85 9.85
C SER A 198 -20.83 5.65 8.83
N THR A 199 -21.89 4.94 9.23
CA THR A 199 -23.07 4.67 8.42
C THR A 199 -24.33 4.97 9.24
N PHE A 200 -25.50 4.94 8.62
CA PHE A 200 -26.77 5.11 9.35
C PHE A 200 -27.01 4.04 10.44
N GLY A 201 -26.40 2.85 10.31
CA GLY A 201 -26.46 1.76 11.28
C GLY A 201 -25.32 1.72 12.29
N GLY A 202 -24.53 2.79 12.40
CA GLY A 202 -23.36 2.85 13.27
C GLY A 202 -22.03 2.79 12.53
N THR A 203 -20.97 2.39 13.24
CA THR A 203 -19.62 2.32 12.69
C THR A 203 -19.34 0.92 12.17
N GLN A 204 -18.86 0.81 10.93
CA GLN A 204 -18.61 -0.48 10.28
C GLN A 204 -17.13 -0.63 9.87
N PRO A 205 -16.53 -1.82 10.03
CA PRO A 205 -15.15 -2.07 9.60
C PRO A 205 -15.04 -2.02 8.08
N SER A 206 -13.94 -1.48 7.58
CA SER A 206 -13.68 -1.35 6.15
C SER A 206 -12.22 -1.55 5.79
N ILE A 207 -11.99 -2.04 4.56
CA ILE A 207 -10.70 -2.02 3.88
C ILE A 207 -10.82 -1.09 2.69
N GLU A 208 -9.95 -0.11 2.61
CA GLU A 208 -9.81 0.76 1.46
C GLU A 208 -8.56 0.36 0.68
N ILE A 209 -8.74 0.17 -0.63
CA ILE A 209 -7.73 -0.29 -1.58
C ILE A 209 -7.67 0.73 -2.71
N ALA A 210 -6.49 1.23 -3.01
CA ALA A 210 -6.29 2.17 -4.09
C ALA A 210 -4.93 1.94 -4.75
N ALA A 211 -4.71 2.56 -5.89
CA ALA A 211 -3.42 2.60 -6.54
C ALA A 211 -2.34 3.15 -5.60
N SER A 212 -1.10 2.71 -5.79
CA SER A 212 0.02 3.15 -4.96
C SER A 212 0.10 4.69 -4.90
N GLY A 213 0.16 5.22 -3.69
CA GLY A 213 0.33 6.65 -3.44
C GLY A 213 -0.95 7.44 -3.19
N VAL A 214 -2.14 6.88 -3.43
CA VAL A 214 -3.42 7.60 -3.20
C VAL A 214 -3.59 8.00 -1.72
N PHE A 215 -3.15 7.17 -0.75
CA PHE A 215 -3.22 7.49 0.68
C PHE A 215 -1.96 8.14 1.24
N ALA A 216 -0.98 8.50 0.42
CA ALA A 216 0.34 8.99 0.88
C ALA A 216 0.33 10.34 1.64
N GLY A 217 -0.84 10.95 1.83
CA GLY A 217 -1.00 12.21 2.59
C GLY A 217 -1.47 12.04 4.04
N ASN A 218 -1.95 10.85 4.45
CA ASN A 218 -2.68 10.67 5.72
C ASN A 218 -2.11 9.61 6.69
N ASP A 219 -0.94 9.05 6.42
CA ASP A 219 -0.25 8.19 7.39
C ASP A 219 0.48 9.01 8.47
N SER A 220 -0.17 10.06 8.99
CA SER A 220 0.22 10.61 10.30
C SER A 220 -0.06 9.52 11.33
N LYS A 221 1.03 8.94 11.89
CA LYS A 221 0.98 8.05 13.05
C LYS A 221 -0.05 8.55 14.05
N PRO A 222 -0.93 7.70 14.59
CA PRO A 222 -1.74 8.11 15.72
C PRO A 222 -0.77 8.66 16.77
N LYS A 223 -0.93 9.94 17.12
CA LYS A 223 -0.19 10.54 18.22
C LYS A 223 -0.51 9.69 19.43
N SER A 224 0.47 8.92 19.92
CA SER A 224 0.38 8.26 21.20
C SER A 224 0.15 9.35 22.23
N GLY A 225 -1.09 9.47 22.69
CA GLY A 225 -1.46 10.37 23.75
C GLY A 225 -0.66 9.99 24.99
N SER A 226 0.43 10.68 25.23
CA SER A 226 1.18 10.64 26.49
C SER A 226 0.29 11.21 27.58
N SER A 227 -0.52 10.34 28.18
CA SER A 227 -1.22 10.62 29.43
C SER A 227 -0.17 10.78 30.54
N ARG A 228 0.34 12.01 30.69
CA ARG A 228 1.00 12.40 31.93
C ARG A 228 -0.06 12.45 33.03
N ARG A 229 -0.22 11.33 33.73
CA ARG A 229 -0.86 11.35 35.06
C ARG A 229 0.08 12.10 36.00
N GLY A 230 -0.24 13.38 36.26
CA GLY A 230 0.33 14.13 37.35
C GLY A 230 -0.04 13.43 38.67
N ARG A 231 0.97 12.96 39.41
CA ARG A 231 0.85 12.66 40.85
C ARG A 231 0.83 14.02 41.57
N LYS A 232 -0.21 14.30 42.30
CA LYS A 232 -0.19 15.06 43.55
C LYS A 232 -0.44 14.09 44.68
#